data_ff879213eeadb253bf664dcbac700423
#
_entry.id   ff879213eeadb253bf664dcbac700423
#
_cell.length_a   1.000
_cell.length_b   1.000
_cell.length_c   1.000
_cell.angle_alpha   90.00
_cell.angle_beta   90.00
_cell.angle_gamma   90.00
#
_symmetry.space_group_name_H-M   'P 1'
#
loop_
_entity.id
_entity.type
_entity.pdbx_description
1 polymer ?
#
loop_
_entity_poly.entity_id
_entity_poly.type
_entity_poly.pdbx_seq_one_letter_code
_entity_poly.pdbx_strand_id
1 'polypeptide(L)'
;EIAAKYLQDAGYDMLNCDNGTYDAWYWAHPAPYMPENCNLAEVEHIKKFVGIPVVCAGRMDPATGAEAVKEGKIDAVGVARQFLTDPEWVTKLMEERESDIQPCICCHNACFNMCHYKGVANDQSLSDNAGMARCALNPRTMQSKKYKIVKTSSPKRVAIVGGGVGGMETAR
;
A
#
# COMPACT_ATOMS: atom_id res chain seq x y z
N GLU A 1 -17.80 -18.54 -2.53
CA GLU A 1 -19.22 -18.33 -2.90
C GLU A 1 -20.12 -18.37 -1.67
N ILE A 2 -20.26 -19.53 -1.02
CA ILE A 2 -21.18 -19.74 0.11
C ILE A 2 -20.92 -18.71 1.22
N ALA A 3 -19.68 -18.55 1.67
CA ALA A 3 -19.32 -17.60 2.72
C ALA A 3 -19.67 -16.16 2.34
N ALA A 4 -19.43 -15.73 1.10
CA ALA A 4 -19.75 -14.39 0.64
C ALA A 4 -21.26 -14.11 0.68
N LYS A 5 -22.07 -15.09 0.28
CA LYS A 5 -23.54 -14.97 0.40
C LYS A 5 -24.01 -14.90 1.85
N TYR A 6 -23.45 -15.73 2.74
CA TYR A 6 -23.77 -15.65 4.16
C TYR A 6 -23.42 -14.29 4.78
N LEU A 7 -22.29 -13.70 4.41
CA LEU A 7 -21.90 -12.38 4.86
C LEU A 7 -22.88 -11.31 4.39
N GLN A 8 -23.26 -11.34 3.11
CA GLN A 8 -24.27 -10.43 2.57
C GLN A 8 -25.61 -10.60 3.29
N ASP A 9 -26.08 -11.84 3.45
CA ASP A 9 -27.36 -12.14 4.11
C ASP A 9 -27.35 -11.76 5.61
N ALA A 10 -26.18 -11.76 6.24
CA ALA A 10 -25.96 -11.27 7.59
C ALA A 10 -25.94 -9.74 7.71
N GLY A 11 -26.04 -9.01 6.59
CA GLY A 11 -26.16 -7.55 6.56
C GLY A 11 -24.84 -6.79 6.40
N TYR A 12 -23.81 -7.41 5.83
CA TYR A 12 -22.60 -6.69 5.43
C TYR A 12 -22.88 -5.84 4.18
N ASP A 13 -22.39 -4.60 4.20
CA ASP A 13 -22.60 -3.63 3.12
C ASP A 13 -21.54 -3.71 2.03
N MET A 14 -20.41 -4.35 2.28
CA MET A 14 -19.28 -4.45 1.36
C MET A 14 -18.39 -5.62 1.75
N LEU A 15 -17.75 -6.26 0.78
CA LEU A 15 -16.70 -7.25 0.99
C LEU A 15 -15.35 -6.70 0.53
N ASN A 16 -14.38 -6.67 1.43
CA ASN A 16 -12.98 -6.47 1.07
C ASN A 16 -12.32 -7.84 0.93
N CYS A 17 -11.98 -8.20 -0.30
CA CYS A 17 -11.53 -9.53 -0.64
C CYS A 17 -10.04 -9.56 -0.99
N ASP A 18 -9.33 -10.44 -0.33
CA ASP A 18 -7.97 -10.83 -0.64
C ASP A 18 -7.80 -12.33 -0.34
N ASN A 19 -6.62 -12.85 -0.59
CA ASN A 19 -6.28 -14.24 -0.31
C ASN A 19 -5.25 -14.36 0.80
N GLY A 20 -5.04 -15.58 1.26
CA GLY A 20 -3.97 -15.94 2.16
C GLY A 20 -4.42 -16.28 3.56
N THR A 21 -3.55 -17.01 4.22
CA THR A 21 -3.66 -17.45 5.60
C THR A 21 -2.30 -17.35 6.28
N TYR A 22 -2.22 -17.67 7.57
CA TYR A 22 -0.93 -17.74 8.28
C TYR A 22 0.04 -18.76 7.66
N ASP A 23 -0.48 -19.80 7.02
CA ASP A 23 0.35 -20.81 6.33
C ASP A 23 0.72 -20.40 4.90
N ALA A 24 0.06 -19.38 4.36
CA ALA A 24 0.25 -18.90 2.99
C ALA A 24 0.33 -17.36 2.93
N TRP A 25 1.24 -16.79 3.73
CA TRP A 25 1.46 -15.35 3.84
C TRP A 25 1.75 -14.63 2.52
N TYR A 26 2.37 -15.34 1.57
CA TYR A 26 2.69 -14.78 0.25
C TYR A 26 1.46 -14.42 -0.59
N TRP A 27 0.28 -14.97 -0.26
CA TRP A 27 -0.99 -14.51 -0.83
C TRP A 27 -1.55 -13.28 -0.10
N ALA A 28 -1.50 -13.28 1.23
CA ALA A 28 -2.00 -12.17 2.04
C ALA A 28 -1.13 -10.91 1.88
N HIS A 29 0.17 -11.10 1.73
CA HIS A 29 1.14 -10.02 1.55
C HIS A 29 2.03 -10.30 0.33
N PRO A 30 1.52 -10.17 -0.89
CA PRO A 30 2.23 -10.60 -2.09
C PRO A 30 3.61 -9.94 -2.22
N ALA A 31 4.65 -10.78 -2.27
CA ALA A 31 6.03 -10.39 -2.44
C ALA A 31 6.37 -10.13 -3.92
N PRO A 32 7.59 -9.66 -4.26
CA PRO A 32 7.96 -9.36 -5.65
C PRO A 32 7.83 -10.52 -6.63
N TYR A 33 8.00 -11.75 -6.14
CA TYR A 33 7.88 -12.97 -6.97
C TYR A 33 6.44 -13.42 -7.21
N MET A 34 5.45 -12.84 -6.52
CA MET A 34 4.04 -13.08 -6.81
C MET A 34 3.61 -12.23 -8.01
N PRO A 35 2.68 -12.71 -8.84
CA PRO A 35 2.18 -11.93 -9.96
C PRO A 35 1.45 -10.66 -9.48
N GLU A 36 1.43 -9.65 -10.32
CA GLU A 36 0.51 -8.53 -10.14
C GLU A 36 -0.93 -8.99 -10.31
N ASN A 37 -1.84 -8.27 -9.65
CA ASN A 37 -3.28 -8.58 -9.67
C ASN A 37 -3.61 -10.01 -9.22
N CYS A 38 -2.78 -10.57 -8.33
CA CYS A 38 -2.78 -12.00 -8.00
C CYS A 38 -4.11 -12.52 -7.42
N ASN A 39 -4.97 -11.65 -6.91
CA ASN A 39 -6.25 -12.04 -6.31
C ASN A 39 -7.45 -11.68 -7.21
N LEU A 40 -7.23 -11.05 -8.37
CA LEU A 40 -8.32 -10.52 -9.20
C LEU A 40 -9.29 -11.59 -9.69
N ALA A 41 -8.79 -12.74 -10.12
CA ALA A 41 -9.61 -13.81 -10.67
C ALA A 41 -10.61 -14.38 -9.63
N GLU A 42 -10.12 -14.58 -8.40
CA GLU A 42 -10.96 -15.09 -7.30
C GLU A 42 -11.98 -14.05 -6.86
N VAL A 43 -11.59 -12.79 -6.81
CA VAL A 43 -12.49 -11.70 -6.40
C VAL A 43 -13.56 -11.43 -7.46
N GLU A 44 -13.21 -11.46 -8.75
CA GLU A 44 -14.16 -11.44 -9.85
C GLU A 44 -15.16 -12.60 -9.76
N HIS A 45 -14.68 -13.79 -9.38
CA HIS A 45 -15.55 -14.94 -9.16
C HIS A 45 -16.55 -14.68 -8.02
N ILE A 46 -16.06 -14.16 -6.88
CA ILE A 46 -16.92 -13.81 -5.72
C ILE A 46 -17.98 -12.79 -6.12
N LYS A 47 -17.62 -11.78 -6.89
CA LYS A 47 -18.52 -10.71 -7.33
C LYS A 47 -19.78 -11.25 -8.04
N LYS A 48 -19.68 -12.36 -8.74
CA LYS A 48 -20.81 -12.98 -9.45
C LYS A 48 -21.92 -13.52 -8.54
N PHE A 49 -21.64 -13.68 -7.24
CA PHE A 49 -22.55 -14.31 -6.27
C PHE A 49 -23.12 -13.33 -5.24
N VAL A 50 -22.70 -12.08 -5.25
CA VAL A 50 -23.16 -11.06 -4.31
C VAL A 50 -23.60 -9.79 -5.03
N GLY A 51 -24.59 -9.12 -4.46
CA GLY A 51 -25.09 -7.83 -4.94
C GLY A 51 -24.43 -6.62 -4.29
N ILE A 52 -23.73 -6.84 -3.18
CA ILE A 52 -23.01 -5.77 -2.46
C ILE A 52 -21.65 -5.48 -3.14
N PRO A 53 -21.08 -4.27 -2.91
CA PRO A 53 -19.77 -3.92 -3.45
C PRO A 53 -18.66 -4.87 -3.01
N VAL A 54 -17.75 -5.16 -3.94
CA VAL A 54 -16.58 -6.02 -3.69
C VAL A 54 -15.31 -5.25 -4.02
N VAL A 55 -14.40 -5.17 -3.06
CA VAL A 55 -13.09 -4.56 -3.18
C VAL A 55 -12.04 -5.65 -3.38
N CYS A 56 -11.16 -5.48 -4.37
CA CYS A 56 -10.05 -6.40 -4.63
C CYS A 56 -8.74 -5.81 -4.15
N ALA A 57 -8.00 -6.56 -3.34
CA ALA A 57 -6.62 -6.24 -2.93
C ALA A 57 -5.66 -7.36 -3.36
N GLY A 58 -4.37 -7.04 -3.53
CA GLY A 58 -3.33 -8.00 -3.89
C GLY A 58 -2.48 -7.56 -5.08
N ARG A 59 -1.52 -6.66 -4.86
CA ARG A 59 -0.64 -6.07 -5.89
C ARG A 59 -1.41 -5.54 -7.11
N MET A 60 -2.54 -4.88 -6.86
CA MET A 60 -3.34 -4.33 -7.94
C MET A 60 -2.57 -3.23 -8.69
N ASP A 61 -2.40 -3.45 -9.98
CA ASP A 61 -1.95 -2.44 -10.92
C ASP A 61 -3.07 -1.43 -11.19
N PRO A 62 -2.80 -0.10 -11.18
CA PRO A 62 -3.84 0.90 -11.36
C PRO A 62 -4.64 0.77 -12.66
N ALA A 63 -3.98 0.50 -13.78
CA ALA A 63 -4.64 0.39 -15.09
C ALA A 63 -5.55 -0.86 -15.15
N THR A 64 -5.03 -2.02 -14.72
CA THR A 64 -5.81 -3.25 -14.63
C THR A 64 -6.97 -3.11 -13.65
N GLY A 65 -6.75 -2.45 -12.52
CA GLY A 65 -7.79 -2.18 -11.54
C GLY A 65 -8.90 -1.30 -12.08
N ALA A 66 -8.56 -0.22 -12.79
CA ALA A 66 -9.53 0.68 -13.42
C ALA A 66 -10.37 -0.05 -14.47
N GLU A 67 -9.75 -0.89 -15.31
CA GLU A 67 -10.48 -1.66 -16.32
C GLU A 67 -11.40 -2.71 -15.68
N ALA A 68 -10.94 -3.40 -14.62
CA ALA A 68 -11.76 -4.36 -13.89
C ALA A 68 -12.99 -3.72 -13.24
N VAL A 69 -12.87 -2.49 -12.72
CA VAL A 69 -14.01 -1.71 -12.21
C VAL A 69 -14.94 -1.32 -13.35
N LYS A 70 -14.41 -0.81 -14.45
CA LYS A 70 -15.21 -0.41 -15.62
C LYS A 70 -15.99 -1.58 -16.23
N GLU A 71 -15.42 -2.77 -16.23
CA GLU A 71 -16.06 -4.01 -16.69
C GLU A 71 -17.03 -4.61 -15.67
N GLY A 72 -17.13 -4.06 -14.46
CA GLY A 72 -17.98 -4.58 -13.39
C GLY A 72 -17.49 -5.89 -12.76
N LYS A 73 -16.22 -6.23 -12.94
CA LYS A 73 -15.57 -7.39 -12.34
C LYS A 73 -15.35 -7.23 -10.85
N ILE A 74 -15.07 -6.00 -10.43
CA ILE A 74 -14.95 -5.54 -9.04
C ILE A 74 -15.56 -4.15 -8.93
N ASP A 75 -15.78 -3.65 -7.72
CA ASP A 75 -16.32 -2.31 -7.51
C ASP A 75 -15.25 -1.31 -7.09
N ALA A 76 -14.16 -1.78 -6.47
CA ALA A 76 -13.06 -0.92 -6.07
C ALA A 76 -11.76 -1.71 -5.89
N VAL A 77 -10.65 -1.00 -5.80
CA VAL A 77 -9.31 -1.53 -5.57
C VAL A 77 -8.85 -1.21 -4.15
N GLY A 78 -8.42 -2.23 -3.41
CA GLY A 78 -7.79 -2.10 -2.10
C GLY A 78 -6.28 -1.94 -2.22
N VAL A 79 -5.73 -0.87 -1.64
CA VAL A 79 -4.30 -0.57 -1.71
C VAL A 79 -3.78 -0.20 -0.32
N ALA A 80 -2.65 -0.78 0.09
CA ALA A 80 -2.03 -0.47 1.36
C ALA A 80 -0.57 0.01 1.20
N ARG A 81 0.33 -0.87 0.76
CA ARG A 81 1.78 -0.60 0.74
C ARG A 81 2.18 0.54 -0.19
N GLN A 82 1.46 0.74 -1.29
CA GLN A 82 1.70 1.87 -2.20
C GLN A 82 1.51 3.21 -1.48
N PHE A 83 0.51 3.34 -0.60
CA PHE A 83 0.32 4.55 0.21
C PHE A 83 1.45 4.79 1.23
N LEU A 84 2.12 3.74 1.69
CA LEU A 84 3.30 3.90 2.55
C LEU A 84 4.49 4.44 1.77
N THR A 85 4.62 4.03 0.51
CA THR A 85 5.72 4.45 -0.37
C THR A 85 5.46 5.86 -0.90
N ASP A 86 4.27 6.11 -1.40
CA ASP A 86 3.84 7.37 -1.98
C ASP A 86 2.40 7.71 -1.55
N PRO A 87 2.21 8.51 -0.51
CA PRO A 87 0.87 8.87 -0.04
C PRO A 87 0.07 9.71 -1.03
N GLU A 88 0.73 10.34 -2.01
CA GLU A 88 0.10 11.20 -3.01
C GLU A 88 -0.20 10.45 -4.33
N TRP A 89 0.03 9.15 -4.40
CA TRP A 89 -0.07 8.39 -5.65
C TRP A 89 -1.43 8.51 -6.34
N VAL A 90 -2.53 8.54 -5.60
CA VAL A 90 -3.87 8.73 -6.16
C VAL A 90 -4.02 10.12 -6.76
N THR A 91 -3.55 11.15 -6.06
CA THR A 91 -3.55 12.53 -6.56
C THR A 91 -2.73 12.63 -7.85
N LYS A 92 -1.57 11.98 -7.89
CA LYS A 92 -0.73 11.94 -9.09
C LYS A 92 -1.41 11.25 -10.27
N LEU A 93 -2.14 10.15 -10.01
CA LEU A 93 -2.96 9.50 -11.05
C LEU A 93 -4.06 10.44 -11.57
N MET A 94 -4.77 11.12 -10.67
CA MET A 94 -5.83 12.08 -11.05
C MET A 94 -5.30 13.27 -11.85
N GLU A 95 -4.04 13.62 -11.65
CA GLU A 95 -3.35 14.72 -12.33
C GLU A 95 -2.54 14.27 -13.56
N GLU A 96 -2.70 13.03 -13.99
CA GLU A 96 -1.96 12.42 -15.13
C GLU A 96 -0.43 12.50 -14.97
N ARG A 97 0.05 12.32 -13.72
CA ARG A 97 1.47 12.37 -13.34
C ARG A 97 1.99 11.01 -12.89
N GLU A 98 1.65 9.94 -13.59
CA GLU A 98 2.05 8.57 -13.25
C GLU A 98 3.57 8.41 -13.16
N SER A 99 4.33 9.12 -14.01
CA SER A 99 5.80 9.11 -13.99
C SER A 99 6.41 9.61 -12.69
N ASP A 100 5.66 10.39 -11.91
CA ASP A 100 6.10 10.93 -10.62
C ASP A 100 5.79 9.98 -9.45
N ILE A 101 5.05 8.91 -9.70
CA ILE A 101 4.70 7.95 -8.66
C ILE A 101 5.93 7.13 -8.26
N GLN A 102 6.23 7.12 -6.97
CA GLN A 102 7.24 6.22 -6.42
C GLN A 102 6.60 4.85 -6.17
N PRO A 103 6.91 3.82 -6.98
CA PRO A 103 6.24 2.53 -6.85
C PRO A 103 6.72 1.75 -5.64
N CYS A 104 5.81 1.00 -5.02
CA CYS A 104 6.15 0.02 -4.00
C CYS A 104 6.85 -1.18 -4.65
N ILE A 105 8.07 -1.49 -4.21
CA ILE A 105 8.85 -2.64 -4.69
C ILE A 105 8.51 -3.96 -4.00
N CYS A 106 7.47 -3.98 -3.18
CA CYS A 106 7.00 -5.16 -2.45
C CYS A 106 8.06 -5.89 -1.61
N CYS A 107 9.08 -5.18 -1.12
CA CYS A 107 10.21 -5.76 -0.40
C CYS A 107 9.91 -6.23 1.02
N HIS A 108 8.80 -5.82 1.61
CA HIS A 108 8.38 -6.10 3.01
C HIS A 108 9.40 -5.70 4.09
N ASN A 109 10.49 -5.06 3.73
CA ASN A 109 11.66 -4.87 4.60
C ASN A 109 11.35 -3.97 5.81
N ALA A 110 10.65 -2.87 5.61
CA ALA A 110 10.42 -1.89 6.66
C ALA A 110 8.93 -1.68 7.02
N CYS A 111 8.00 -2.09 6.20
CA CYS A 111 6.58 -2.07 6.52
C CYS A 111 6.17 -3.30 7.31
N PHE A 112 6.05 -4.42 6.63
CA PHE A 112 5.59 -5.68 7.22
C PHE A 112 6.55 -6.20 8.30
N ASN A 113 7.86 -6.28 8.01
CA ASN A 113 8.84 -6.81 8.96
C ASN A 113 8.97 -5.98 10.25
N MET A 114 8.69 -4.68 10.21
CA MET A 114 8.79 -3.84 11.41
C MET A 114 7.52 -3.79 12.25
N CYS A 115 6.34 -3.92 11.66
CA CYS A 115 5.07 -3.90 12.38
C CYS A 115 4.59 -5.29 12.80
N HIS A 116 5.09 -6.34 12.15
CA HIS A 116 4.70 -7.71 12.42
C HIS A 116 5.73 -8.38 13.35
N TYR A 117 5.29 -8.99 14.42
CA TYR A 117 6.14 -9.80 15.32
C TYR A 117 7.29 -9.09 16.05
N LYS A 118 7.13 -7.94 16.55
CA LYS A 118 8.15 -7.44 17.48
C LYS A 118 7.85 -7.76 18.94
N GLY A 119 7.12 -8.85 19.19
CA GLY A 119 7.08 -9.63 20.45
C GLY A 119 6.62 -8.92 21.73
N VAL A 120 6.53 -7.61 21.74
CA VAL A 120 6.20 -6.79 22.92
C VAL A 120 5.22 -5.69 22.51
N ALA A 121 4.21 -6.05 21.75
CA ALA A 121 3.20 -5.11 21.27
C ALA A 121 2.48 -4.35 22.39
N ASN A 122 2.55 -4.85 23.62
CA ASN A 122 1.85 -4.26 24.77
C ASN A 122 2.65 -3.15 25.48
N ASP A 123 3.95 -3.01 25.20
CA ASP A 123 4.82 -2.02 25.83
C ASP A 123 5.16 -0.82 24.93
N GLN A 124 4.51 -0.73 23.77
CA GLN A 124 4.78 0.37 22.84
C GLN A 124 4.10 1.65 23.33
N SER A 125 4.90 2.59 23.80
CA SER A 125 4.45 3.96 23.99
C SER A 125 4.03 4.58 22.67
N LEU A 126 2.93 5.33 22.64
CA LEU A 126 2.53 6.10 21.47
C LEU A 126 3.57 7.14 21.04
N SER A 127 4.51 7.47 21.91
CA SER A 127 5.66 8.35 21.62
C SER A 127 6.84 7.59 21.00
N ASP A 128 6.88 6.26 21.13
CA ASP A 128 7.93 5.42 20.57
C ASP A 128 7.50 4.83 19.22
N ASN A 129 8.14 5.30 18.16
CA ASN A 129 7.88 4.86 16.81
C ASN A 129 8.63 3.57 16.44
N ALA A 130 9.28 2.90 17.38
CA ALA A 130 10.16 1.76 17.08
C ALA A 130 9.42 0.56 16.48
N GLY A 131 8.14 0.36 16.84
CA GLY A 131 7.31 -0.72 16.31
C GLY A 131 6.39 -0.33 15.14
N MET A 132 6.45 0.92 14.69
CA MET A 132 5.57 1.38 13.61
C MET A 132 6.11 1.00 12.23
N ALA A 133 5.20 0.78 11.29
CA ALA A 133 5.54 0.54 9.90
C ALA A 133 6.43 1.67 9.34
N ARG A 134 7.41 1.28 8.54
CA ARG A 134 8.27 2.17 7.77
C ARG A 134 8.25 1.74 6.31
N CYS A 135 8.81 2.53 5.45
CA CYS A 135 9.05 2.15 4.07
C CYS A 135 10.55 2.25 3.77
N ALA A 136 11.10 1.26 3.08
CA ALA A 136 12.50 1.30 2.64
C ALA A 136 12.77 2.42 1.62
N LEU A 137 11.75 2.86 0.90
CA LEU A 137 11.83 3.89 -0.13
C LEU A 137 11.35 5.28 0.36
N ASN A 138 10.54 5.32 1.41
CA ASN A 138 9.98 6.57 1.92
C ASN A 138 10.31 6.75 3.42
N PRO A 139 11.35 7.51 3.75
CA PRO A 139 11.75 7.74 5.14
C PRO A 139 10.70 8.49 5.97
N ARG A 140 9.76 9.18 5.30
CA ARG A 140 8.68 9.94 5.97
C ARG A 140 7.50 9.09 6.40
N THR A 141 7.44 7.82 6.00
CA THR A 141 6.36 6.90 6.37
C THR A 141 6.17 6.88 7.89
N MET A 142 4.95 7.17 8.36
CA MET A 142 4.57 7.28 9.78
C MET A 142 5.36 8.35 10.57
N GLN A 143 6.10 9.22 9.90
CA GLN A 143 6.92 10.28 10.51
C GLN A 143 6.74 11.65 9.84
N SER A 144 5.60 11.92 9.27
CA SER A 144 5.33 13.12 8.50
C SER A 144 5.57 14.43 9.29
N LYS A 145 5.35 14.42 10.61
CA LYS A 145 5.63 15.58 11.46
C LYS A 145 7.13 15.84 11.63
N LYS A 146 7.91 14.77 11.82
CA LYS A 146 9.36 14.84 12.06
C LYS A 146 10.14 15.20 10.79
N TYR A 147 9.72 14.64 9.66
CA TYR A 147 10.39 14.80 8.36
C TYR A 147 9.59 15.68 7.40
N LYS A 148 8.82 16.62 7.93
CA LYS A 148 8.11 17.59 7.09
C LYS A 148 9.11 18.45 6.35
N ILE A 149 9.14 18.34 5.03
CA ILE A 149 9.91 19.24 4.18
C ILE A 149 9.12 20.53 4.03
N VAL A 150 9.71 21.63 4.43
CA VAL A 150 9.12 22.95 4.27
C VAL A 150 10.10 23.86 3.52
N LYS A 151 9.56 24.69 2.65
CA LYS A 151 10.38 25.66 1.93
C LYS A 151 10.97 26.67 2.94
N THR A 152 12.27 26.87 2.90
CA THR A 152 12.92 27.85 3.78
C THR A 152 12.63 29.29 3.34
N SER A 153 12.45 30.17 4.30
CA SER A 153 12.37 31.61 4.06
C SER A 153 13.74 32.26 3.89
N SER A 154 14.82 31.55 4.23
CA SER A 154 16.21 32.01 4.12
C SER A 154 17.06 31.01 3.36
N PRO A 155 17.05 31.06 2.01
CA PRO A 155 17.85 30.17 1.18
C PRO A 155 19.32 30.26 1.46
N LYS A 156 20.02 29.12 1.55
CA LYS A 156 21.48 29.07 1.75
C LYS A 156 22.14 28.41 0.54
N ARG A 157 23.36 28.77 0.26
CA ARG A 157 24.20 28.00 -0.67
C ARG A 157 24.80 26.84 0.09
N VAL A 158 24.57 25.63 -0.39
CA VAL A 158 25.08 24.40 0.20
C VAL A 158 26.00 23.70 -0.80
N ALA A 159 27.20 23.41 -0.35
CA ALA A 159 28.13 22.57 -1.13
C ALA A 159 27.96 21.13 -0.69
N ILE A 160 27.71 20.23 -1.66
CA ILE A 160 27.54 18.80 -1.42
C ILE A 160 28.76 18.11 -2.01
N VAL A 161 29.51 17.39 -1.17
CA VAL A 161 30.68 16.62 -1.58
C VAL A 161 30.28 15.14 -1.58
N GLY A 162 30.22 14.56 -2.77
CA GLY A 162 29.86 13.17 -2.98
C GLY A 162 28.51 12.99 -3.70
N GLY A 163 28.50 12.19 -4.77
CA GLY A 163 27.33 11.87 -5.61
C GLY A 163 26.65 10.55 -5.23
N GLY A 164 26.85 10.03 -4.02
CA GLY A 164 26.12 8.87 -3.54
C GLY A 164 24.65 9.19 -3.18
N VAL A 165 23.90 8.19 -2.75
CA VAL A 165 22.46 8.31 -2.43
C VAL A 165 22.17 9.49 -1.48
N GLY A 166 22.95 9.66 -0.43
CA GLY A 166 22.79 10.75 0.52
C GLY A 166 23.05 12.14 -0.10
N GLY A 167 24.08 12.27 -0.94
CA GLY A 167 24.38 13.52 -1.63
C GLY A 167 23.33 13.89 -2.67
N MET A 168 22.87 12.93 -3.46
CA MET A 168 21.78 13.13 -4.43
C MET A 168 20.48 13.52 -3.77
N GLU A 169 20.08 12.86 -2.67
CA GLU A 169 18.86 13.19 -1.94
C GLU A 169 18.96 14.56 -1.24
N THR A 170 20.15 14.96 -0.79
CA THR A 170 20.39 16.31 -0.23
C THR A 170 20.27 17.40 -1.29
N ALA A 171 20.62 17.08 -2.54
CA ALA A 171 20.58 18.04 -3.65
C ALA A 171 19.17 18.22 -4.23
N ARG A 172 18.29 17.24 -4.05
CA ARG A 172 16.92 17.26 -4.50
C ARG A 172 16.07 18.20 -3.64
#